data_de0e42c1ee6bf23dc9fc1714cee28ba6
#
_entry.id   de0e42c1ee6bf23dc9fc1714cee28ba6
#
_cell.length_a   1.000
_cell.length_b   1.000
_cell.length_c   1.000
_cell.angle_alpha   90.00
_cell.angle_beta   90.00
_cell.angle_gamma   90.00
#
_symmetry.space_group_name_H-M   'P 1'
#
loop_
_entity.id
_entity.type
_entity.pdbx_description
1 polymer ?
#
loop_
_entity_poly.entity_id
_entity_poly.type
_entity_poly.pdbx_seq_one_letter_code
_entity_poly.pdbx_strand_id
1 'polypeptide(L)'
;MNNHQNLTVIDGETLMDKRLPPAKFCVESLIPQGLCILGGAPKVGKSWFVLDLCVHIARGEALWEFPVTKGEVLYFCLEDSERRIQERLNIVTDDVPSGLYFAKIGRAHV
;
A
#
# COMPACT_ATOMS: atom_id res chain seq x y z
N MET A 1 -30.95 15.40 -3.20
CA MET A 1 -30.23 15.12 -3.03
C MET A 1 -29.72 14.03 -3.11
N ASN A 2 -29.23 13.72 -3.32
CA ASN A 2 -28.82 12.73 -3.36
C ASN A 2 -27.97 12.30 -2.63
N ASN A 3 -28.07 11.81 -1.97
CA ASN A 3 -27.29 11.28 -1.17
C ASN A 3 -26.36 10.42 -1.74
N HIS A 4 -25.27 10.66 -1.70
CA HIS A 4 -24.31 9.99 -2.38
C HIS A 4 -23.66 8.93 -1.65
N GLN A 5 -23.99 8.80 -0.40
CA GLN A 5 -23.45 7.80 0.32
C GLN A 5 -24.39 6.80 0.48
N ASN A 6 -24.51 5.93 -0.40
CA ASN A 6 -25.44 4.89 -0.33
C ASN A 6 -24.91 3.80 0.54
N LEU A 7 -25.48 3.67 1.70
CA LEU A 7 -25.12 2.57 2.55
C LEU A 7 -25.75 1.31 1.98
N THR A 8 -24.92 0.40 1.54
CA THR A 8 -25.38 -0.88 1.00
C THR A 8 -25.37 -1.91 2.12
N VAL A 9 -26.52 -2.52 2.35
CA VAL A 9 -26.65 -3.50 3.42
C VAL A 9 -26.96 -4.87 2.84
N ILE A 10 -26.26 -5.89 3.31
CA ILE A 10 -26.51 -7.24 2.88
C ILE A 10 -26.54 -8.13 4.13
N ASP A 11 -27.48 -9.04 4.21
CA ASP A 11 -27.56 -9.91 5.38
C ASP A 11 -26.51 -11.01 5.29
N GLY A 12 -26.26 -11.66 6.43
CA GLY A 12 -25.18 -12.63 6.52
C GLY A 12 -25.38 -13.85 5.64
N GLU A 13 -26.61 -14.35 5.56
CA GLU A 13 -26.88 -15.53 4.75
C GLU A 13 -26.64 -15.24 3.27
N THR A 14 -27.14 -14.12 2.80
CA THR A 14 -26.94 -13.74 1.41
C THR A 14 -25.48 -13.56 1.09
N LEU A 15 -24.73 -12.95 1.99
CA LEU A 15 -23.31 -12.76 1.80
C LEU A 15 -22.58 -14.09 1.69
N MET A 16 -22.91 -15.04 2.53
CA MET A 16 -22.24 -16.35 2.50
C MET A 16 -22.56 -17.14 1.24
N ASP A 17 -23.74 -16.93 0.66
CA ASP A 17 -24.12 -17.61 -0.56
C ASP A 17 -23.61 -16.92 -1.82
N LYS A 18 -23.05 -15.74 -1.67
CA LYS A 18 -22.62 -14.96 -2.82
C LYS A 18 -21.34 -15.52 -3.41
N ARG A 19 -21.31 -15.62 -4.71
CA ARG A 19 -20.08 -16.03 -5.38
C ARG A 19 -19.30 -14.79 -5.70
N LEU A 20 -18.20 -14.63 -5.00
CA LEU A 20 -17.34 -13.47 -5.20
C LEU A 20 -16.11 -13.89 -6.00
N PRO A 21 -15.59 -12.98 -6.83
CA PRO A 21 -14.36 -13.30 -7.54
C PRO A 21 -13.22 -13.49 -6.56
N PRO A 22 -12.20 -14.25 -6.92
CA PRO A 22 -11.05 -14.41 -6.05
C PRO A 22 -10.39 -13.08 -5.77
N ALA A 23 -9.78 -12.96 -4.61
CA ALA A 23 -9.05 -11.75 -4.27
C ALA A 23 -7.86 -11.59 -5.22
N LYS A 24 -7.60 -10.36 -5.61
CA LYS A 24 -6.43 -10.04 -6.41
C LYS A 24 -5.32 -9.60 -5.49
N PHE A 25 -4.11 -10.03 -5.80
CA PHE A 25 -2.97 -9.72 -4.95
C PHE A 25 -1.96 -8.88 -5.73
N CYS A 26 -1.34 -7.92 -5.07
CA CYS A 26 -0.19 -7.22 -5.64
C CYS A 26 1.09 -8.01 -5.33
N VAL A 27 1.17 -8.63 -4.18
CA VAL A 27 2.22 -9.63 -3.90
C VAL A 27 1.48 -10.94 -3.66
N GLU A 28 1.70 -11.92 -4.51
CA GLU A 28 0.90 -13.13 -4.53
C GLU A 28 0.82 -13.81 -3.19
N SER A 29 -0.38 -14.10 -2.74
CA SER A 29 -0.67 -14.78 -1.49
C SER A 29 -0.25 -14.03 -0.23
N LEU A 30 0.26 -12.82 -0.38
CA LEU A 30 0.77 -12.08 0.76
C LEU A 30 0.09 -10.74 0.95
N ILE A 31 0.01 -9.94 -0.08
CA ILE A 31 -0.56 -8.60 0.02
C ILE A 31 -1.63 -8.40 -1.03
N PRO A 32 -2.89 -8.27 -0.60
CA PRO A 32 -3.98 -8.03 -1.55
C PRO A 32 -3.92 -6.60 -2.08
N GLN A 33 -4.57 -6.40 -3.22
CA GLN A 33 -4.72 -5.06 -3.75
C GLN A 33 -5.65 -4.25 -2.85
N GLY A 34 -5.46 -2.97 -2.83
CA GLY A 34 -6.28 -2.06 -2.04
C GLY A 34 -5.50 -1.47 -0.88
N LEU A 35 -6.23 -0.99 0.11
CA LEU A 35 -5.62 -0.37 1.27
C LEU A 35 -5.05 -1.44 2.19
N CYS A 36 -3.79 -1.28 2.53
CA CYS A 36 -3.13 -2.18 3.44
C CYS A 36 -2.46 -1.37 4.54
N ILE A 37 -2.66 -1.78 5.78
CA ILE A 37 -2.06 -1.11 6.92
C ILE A 37 -1.06 -2.08 7.55
N LEU A 38 0.19 -1.62 7.66
CA LEU A 38 1.22 -2.41 8.29
C LEU A 38 1.53 -1.79 9.64
N GLY A 39 1.24 -2.50 10.69
CA GLY A 39 1.48 -2.03 12.04
C GLY A 39 2.71 -2.65 12.66
N GLY A 40 3.22 -1.99 13.66
CA GLY A 40 4.37 -2.50 14.40
C GLY A 40 4.96 -1.40 15.25
N ALA A 41 5.84 -1.79 16.15
CA ALA A 41 6.51 -0.83 16.99
C ALA A 41 7.44 0.05 16.17
N PRO A 42 7.64 1.30 16.53
CA PRO A 42 8.63 2.14 15.86
C PRO A 42 10.01 1.50 15.96
N LYS A 43 10.85 1.77 15.01
CA LYS A 43 12.26 1.36 15.02
C LYS A 43 12.50 -0.14 14.83
N VAL A 44 11.53 -0.87 14.33
CA VAL A 44 11.74 -2.27 14.00
C VAL A 44 11.97 -2.50 12.51
N GLY A 45 12.36 -1.47 11.79
CA GLY A 45 12.66 -1.60 10.37
C GLY A 45 11.45 -1.61 9.46
N LYS A 46 10.29 -1.29 10.01
CA LYS A 46 9.04 -1.33 9.26
C LYS A 46 9.04 -0.40 8.05
N SER A 47 9.56 0.80 8.22
CA SER A 47 9.58 1.78 7.12
C SER A 47 10.46 1.33 5.98
N TRP A 48 11.59 0.70 6.29
CA TRP A 48 12.49 0.19 5.26
C TRP A 48 11.82 -0.92 4.46
N PHE A 49 11.15 -1.83 5.17
CA PHE A 49 10.46 -2.93 4.52
C PHE A 49 9.34 -2.41 3.63
N VAL A 50 8.57 -1.44 4.11
CA VAL A 50 7.45 -0.89 3.33
C VAL A 50 7.97 -0.17 2.09
N LEU A 51 9.04 0.59 2.20
CA LEU A 51 9.60 1.27 1.03
C LEU A 51 10.11 0.28 0.00
N ASP A 52 10.78 -0.77 0.45
CA ASP A 52 11.28 -1.80 -0.45
C ASP A 52 10.13 -2.52 -1.14
N LEU A 53 9.09 -2.84 -0.38
CA LEU A 53 7.89 -3.45 -0.91
C LEU A 53 7.24 -2.58 -1.99
N CYS A 54 7.13 -1.28 -1.72
CA CYS A 54 6.52 -0.35 -2.67
C CYS A 54 7.31 -0.27 -3.97
N VAL A 55 8.64 -0.29 -3.88
CA VAL A 55 9.49 -0.28 -5.06
C VAL A 55 9.28 -1.54 -5.88
N HIS A 56 9.20 -2.70 -5.22
CA HIS A 56 8.97 -3.96 -5.93
C HIS A 56 7.63 -3.98 -6.64
N ILE A 57 6.59 -3.48 -5.98
CA ILE A 57 5.26 -3.44 -6.59
C ILE A 57 5.23 -2.49 -7.78
N ALA A 58 5.84 -1.31 -7.63
CA ALA A 58 5.84 -0.33 -8.71
C ALA A 58 6.65 -0.80 -9.91
N ARG A 59 7.63 -1.66 -9.71
CA ARG A 59 8.41 -2.24 -10.79
C ARG A 59 7.82 -3.53 -11.35
N GLY A 60 7.02 -4.21 -10.56
CA GLY A 60 6.55 -5.55 -10.91
C GLY A 60 7.63 -6.59 -10.72
N GLU A 61 8.56 -6.35 -9.79
CA GLU A 61 9.64 -7.27 -9.49
C GLU A 61 9.25 -8.18 -8.36
N ALA A 62 9.55 -9.46 -8.46
CA ALA A 62 9.23 -10.41 -7.41
C ALA A 62 9.86 -9.99 -6.08
N LEU A 63 9.10 -10.15 -5.01
CA LEU A 63 9.58 -9.88 -3.66
C LEU A 63 9.96 -11.24 -3.09
N TRP A 64 11.26 -11.44 -2.88
CA TRP A 64 11.81 -12.75 -2.49
C TRP A 64 11.35 -13.77 -3.52
N GLU A 65 10.59 -14.77 -3.08
CA GLU A 65 10.07 -15.79 -3.99
C GLU A 65 8.63 -15.53 -4.39
N PHE A 66 8.03 -14.44 -3.92
CA PHE A 66 6.63 -14.16 -4.20
C PHE A 66 6.49 -13.33 -5.46
N PRO A 67 5.70 -13.79 -6.44
CA PRO A 67 5.45 -12.98 -7.64
C PRO A 67 4.71 -11.70 -7.29
N VAL A 68 5.01 -10.65 -8.02
CA VAL A 68 4.42 -9.33 -7.82
C VAL A 68 3.72 -8.89 -9.09
N THR A 69 2.50 -8.38 -8.93
CA THR A 69 1.79 -7.77 -10.04
C THR A 69 2.08 -6.29 -10.03
N LYS A 70 2.67 -5.79 -11.10
CA LYS A 70 3.03 -4.38 -11.20
C LYS A 70 1.80 -3.51 -11.05
N GLY A 71 1.91 -2.46 -10.27
CA GLY A 71 0.82 -1.53 -10.07
C GLY A 71 1.32 -0.21 -9.53
N GLU A 72 0.43 0.75 -9.46
CA GLU A 72 0.74 2.05 -8.88
C GLU A 72 0.61 1.96 -7.37
N VAL A 73 1.48 2.66 -6.67
CA VAL A 73 1.53 2.63 -5.22
C VAL A 73 1.48 4.05 -4.69
N LEU A 74 0.64 4.27 -3.70
CA LEU A 74 0.59 5.52 -2.98
C LEU A 74 0.99 5.26 -1.53
N TYR A 75 2.05 5.91 -1.11
CA TYR A 75 2.59 5.75 0.24
C TYR A 75 2.25 7.01 1.03
N PHE A 76 1.56 6.84 2.14
CA PHE A 76 1.24 7.97 3.00
C PHE A 76 2.34 8.17 4.03
N CYS A 77 2.97 9.34 3.98
CA CYS A 77 4.02 9.69 4.92
C CYS A 77 3.40 10.43 6.09
N LEU A 78 3.18 9.72 7.18
CA LEU A 78 2.51 10.30 8.33
C LEU A 78 3.46 10.97 9.31
N GLU A 79 4.65 10.43 9.42
CA GLU A 79 5.60 10.91 10.41
C GLU A 79 6.93 11.34 9.84
N ASP A 80 7.36 10.73 8.76
CA ASP A 80 8.67 10.98 8.22
C ASP A 80 8.71 12.23 7.37
N SER A 81 9.81 12.95 7.41
CA SER A 81 10.02 14.09 6.52
C SER A 81 10.36 13.61 5.12
N GLU A 82 10.21 14.49 4.16
CA GLU A 82 10.60 14.17 2.78
C GLU A 82 12.08 13.81 2.69
N ARG A 83 12.90 14.49 3.46
CA ARG A 83 14.33 14.20 3.47
C ARG A 83 14.61 12.77 3.91
N ARG A 84 13.93 12.30 4.96
CA ARG A 84 14.14 10.95 5.43
C ARG A 84 13.67 9.91 4.44
N ILE A 85 12.54 10.16 3.80
CA ILE A 85 12.04 9.26 2.76
C ILE A 85 13.03 9.21 1.60
N GLN A 86 13.52 10.37 1.18
CA GLN A 86 14.49 10.44 0.09
C GLN A 86 15.76 9.68 0.42
N GLU A 87 16.28 9.85 1.62
CA GLU A 87 17.50 9.16 2.05
C GLU A 87 17.29 7.65 2.06
N ARG A 88 16.14 7.20 2.56
CA ARG A 88 15.84 5.78 2.59
C ARG A 88 15.64 5.19 1.20
N LEU A 89 14.98 5.92 0.33
CA LEU A 89 14.81 5.46 -1.05
C LEU A 89 16.15 5.32 -1.75
N ASN A 90 17.08 6.23 -1.50
CA ASN A 90 18.41 6.15 -2.11
C ASN A 90 19.16 4.91 -1.68
N ILE A 91 18.86 4.38 -0.51
CA ILE A 91 19.49 3.17 -0.04
C ILE A 91 18.78 1.94 -0.63
N VAL A 92 17.46 2.01 -0.74
CA VAL A 92 16.66 0.88 -1.20
C VAL A 92 16.81 0.67 -2.70
N THR A 93 16.96 1.72 -3.47
CA THR A 93 17.02 1.60 -4.91
C THR A 93 17.88 2.70 -5.53
N ASP A 94 18.55 2.37 -6.62
CA ASP A 94 19.29 3.34 -7.38
C ASP A 94 18.41 4.09 -8.36
N ASP A 95 17.27 3.53 -8.69
CA ASP A 95 16.41 4.10 -9.71
C ASP A 95 14.96 3.93 -9.27
N VAL A 96 14.34 5.01 -8.88
CA VAL A 96 12.96 4.97 -8.39
C VAL A 96 12.01 4.77 -9.56
N PRO A 97 11.18 3.73 -9.51
CA PRO A 97 10.28 3.45 -10.63
C PRO A 97 9.16 4.47 -10.72
N SER A 98 8.61 4.63 -11.92
CA SER A 98 7.40 5.41 -12.09
C SER A 98 6.24 4.64 -11.46
N GLY A 99 5.20 5.32 -11.08
CA GLY A 99 4.06 4.67 -10.43
C GLY A 99 4.17 4.58 -8.92
N LEU A 100 5.23 5.13 -8.35
CA LEU A 100 5.38 5.20 -6.90
C LEU A 100 5.18 6.64 -6.48
N TYR A 101 4.17 6.87 -5.66
CA TYR A 101 3.77 8.19 -5.24
C TYR A 101 3.78 8.31 -3.72
N PHE A 102 4.05 9.50 -3.24
CA PHE A 102 4.08 9.77 -1.81
C PHE A 102 3.13 10.89 -1.50
N ALA A 103 2.34 10.73 -0.46
CA ALA A 103 1.43 11.76 0.00
C ALA A 103 1.74 12.11 1.44
N LYS A 104 1.83 13.39 1.71
CA LYS A 104 2.00 13.89 3.06
C LYS A 104 0.67 14.42 3.51
N ILE A 105 0.30 14.11 4.74
CA ILE A 105 -0.90 14.67 5.30
C ILE A 105 -0.49 15.93 6.02
N GLY A 106 -0.99 17.04 5.54
CA GLY A 106 -0.68 18.33 6.14
C GLY A 106 -1.20 18.40 7.54
N ARG A 107 -0.39 18.94 8.43
CA ARG A 107 -0.85 19.23 9.76
C ARG A 107 -1.06 20.69 9.85
N ALA A 108 -2.03 21.08 10.65
CA ALA A 108 -2.18 22.46 10.95
C ALA A 108 -0.96 22.88 11.74
N HIS A 109 -0.28 23.86 11.26
CA HIS A 109 0.84 24.39 11.98
C HIS A 109 0.36 25.50 12.85
N VAL A 110 0.74 25.46 14.00
CA VAL A 110 0.37 26.49 14.92
C VAL A 110 1.59 27.24 15.33
#